data_eb26c92daa8a191f835f286ef4a63f56
#
_entry.id   eb26c92daa8a191f835f286ef4a63f56
#
_cell.length_a   1.000
_cell.length_b   1.000
_cell.length_c   1.000
_cell.angle_alpha   90.00
_cell.angle_beta   90.00
_cell.angle_gamma   90.00
#
_symmetry.space_group_name_H-M   'P 1'
#
loop_
_entity.id
_entity.type
_entity.pdbx_description
1 polymer ?
#
loop_
_entity_poly.entity_id
_entity_poly.type
_entity_poly.pdbx_seq_one_letter_code
_entity_poly.pdbx_strand_id
1 'polypeptide(L)'
;MSRLRLGVIGAGTWGRNHVRTVAGLADGELTAVCDTRESVRQAVARQYPGAFVTGDADALLERVEAVVIASPAATHADYARRAIAHGTPCLVEKPFALRVADAEGVAEAAVARNVPVLVGHLLVFHPAVDALRALIAGGELGRVLYMYGLRVNLGQVRADENALWSFGPHDVSVALHLLGETPVRVTAHGSCYLQPGVEDVVFLHMAFASGTVAHIQLSWLDPHKERKLTVVGDKKMVVFDDMEP
;
A
#
# COMPACT_ATOMS: atom_id res chain seq x y z
N MET A 1 -5.79 29.16 8.40
CA MET A 1 -6.34 27.89 8.93
C MET A 1 -5.28 27.25 9.79
N SER A 2 -5.65 26.60 10.91
CA SER A 2 -4.71 25.80 11.69
C SER A 2 -4.23 24.60 10.87
N ARG A 3 -2.93 24.26 10.97
CA ARG A 3 -2.36 23.08 10.31
C ARG A 3 -2.94 21.82 10.96
N LEU A 4 -3.21 20.79 10.15
CA LEU A 4 -3.71 19.51 10.64
C LEU A 4 -2.60 18.79 11.45
N ARG A 5 -2.88 18.41 12.68
CA ARG A 5 -1.95 17.70 13.55
C ARG A 5 -1.88 16.22 13.17
N LEU A 6 -0.73 15.81 12.65
CA LEU A 6 -0.51 14.48 12.11
C LEU A 6 0.48 13.67 12.97
N GLY A 7 0.19 12.38 13.10
CA GLY A 7 1.07 11.42 13.75
C GLY A 7 1.56 10.32 12.82
N VAL A 8 2.66 9.67 13.21
CA VAL A 8 3.17 8.48 12.52
C VAL A 8 3.46 7.39 13.54
N ILE A 9 2.84 6.22 13.39
CA ILE A 9 3.13 5.00 14.17
C ILE A 9 4.01 4.09 13.32
N GLY A 10 5.23 3.84 13.80
CA GLY A 10 6.29 3.13 13.08
C GLY A 10 7.14 4.06 12.24
N ALA A 11 8.37 4.33 12.68
CA ALA A 11 9.36 5.16 11.99
C ALA A 11 10.56 4.34 11.49
N GLY A 12 10.30 3.10 11.08
CA GLY A 12 11.27 2.18 10.50
C GLY A 12 11.73 2.56 9.10
N THR A 13 12.17 1.57 8.32
CA THR A 13 12.72 1.77 6.97
C THR A 13 11.74 2.53 6.05
N TRP A 14 10.47 2.18 6.06
CA TRP A 14 9.47 2.88 5.24
C TRP A 14 8.84 4.06 5.99
N GLY A 15 8.53 3.89 7.27
CA GLY A 15 7.87 4.92 8.08
C GLY A 15 8.64 6.23 8.18
N ARG A 16 9.98 6.23 8.09
CA ARG A 16 10.77 7.46 7.98
C ARG A 16 10.43 8.32 6.77
N ASN A 17 9.95 7.70 5.67
CA ASN A 17 9.49 8.43 4.50
C ASN A 17 8.19 9.17 4.82
N HIS A 18 7.25 8.53 5.54
CA HIS A 18 6.04 9.19 6.02
C HIS A 18 6.35 10.33 6.99
N VAL A 19 7.25 10.11 7.96
CA VAL A 19 7.70 11.18 8.88
C VAL A 19 8.21 12.39 8.10
N ARG A 20 9.10 12.16 7.10
CA ARG A 20 9.63 13.23 6.24
C ARG A 20 8.54 13.93 5.43
N THR A 21 7.64 13.15 4.82
CA THR A 21 6.54 13.68 4.01
C THR A 21 5.61 14.54 4.86
N VAL A 22 5.16 14.02 6.01
CA VAL A 22 4.28 14.74 6.93
C VAL A 22 4.92 16.03 7.43
N ALA A 23 6.22 15.98 7.78
CA ALA A 23 6.96 17.18 8.23
C ALA A 23 7.08 18.26 7.13
N GLY A 24 6.99 17.88 5.86
CA GLY A 24 7.07 18.79 4.70
C GLY A 24 5.72 19.27 4.18
N LEU A 25 4.58 18.82 4.72
CA LEU A 25 3.26 19.25 4.27
C LEU A 25 2.99 20.72 4.63
N ALA A 26 2.46 21.47 3.69
CA ALA A 26 2.10 22.88 3.89
C ALA A 26 0.94 23.02 4.90
N ASP A 27 -0.09 22.17 4.76
CA ASP A 27 -1.31 22.20 5.56
C ASP A 27 -1.30 21.18 6.73
N GLY A 28 -0.19 20.45 6.92
CA GLY A 28 0.01 19.49 7.98
C GLY A 28 1.14 19.84 8.93
N GLU A 29 1.10 19.29 10.12
CA GLU A 29 2.14 19.42 11.14
C GLU A 29 2.50 18.03 11.69
N LEU A 30 3.78 17.68 11.69
CA LEU A 30 4.26 16.49 12.36
C LEU A 30 4.23 16.72 13.88
N THR A 31 3.12 16.34 14.50
CA THR A 31 2.88 16.55 15.94
C THR A 31 3.46 15.45 16.80
N ALA A 32 3.36 14.18 16.35
CA ALA A 32 3.81 13.06 17.15
C ALA A 32 4.34 11.88 16.31
N VAL A 33 5.33 11.15 16.86
CA VAL A 33 5.87 9.92 16.27
C VAL A 33 5.97 8.83 17.34
N CYS A 34 5.48 7.64 17.04
CA CYS A 34 5.59 6.46 17.89
C CYS A 34 6.44 5.38 17.23
N ASP A 35 7.43 4.86 17.93
CA ASP A 35 8.16 3.63 17.55
C ASP A 35 8.57 2.88 18.83
N THR A 36 8.47 1.56 18.82
CA THR A 36 8.84 0.75 19.99
C THR A 36 10.34 0.76 20.27
N ARG A 37 11.18 0.99 19.26
CA ARG A 37 12.64 0.99 19.36
C ARG A 37 13.14 2.36 19.83
N GLU A 38 13.86 2.37 20.94
CA GLU A 38 14.41 3.60 21.53
C GLU A 38 15.39 4.31 20.60
N SER A 39 16.25 3.57 19.88
CA SER A 39 17.22 4.15 18.94
C SER A 39 16.54 4.94 17.82
N VAL A 40 15.38 4.43 17.32
CA VAL A 40 14.58 5.12 16.31
C VAL A 40 13.95 6.39 16.90
N ARG A 41 13.39 6.31 18.11
CA ARG A 41 12.82 7.47 18.80
C ARG A 41 13.84 8.58 18.99
N GLN A 42 15.05 8.23 19.44
CA GLN A 42 16.16 9.19 19.62
C GLN A 42 16.58 9.84 18.30
N ALA A 43 16.61 9.08 17.20
CA ALA A 43 16.93 9.62 15.87
C ALA A 43 15.87 10.60 15.39
N VAL A 44 14.58 10.26 15.56
CA VAL A 44 13.45 11.12 15.21
C VAL A 44 13.46 12.40 16.06
N ALA A 45 13.64 12.29 17.39
CA ALA A 45 13.66 13.46 18.29
C ALA A 45 14.78 14.45 17.94
N ARG A 46 15.94 13.96 17.50
CA ARG A 46 17.04 14.83 17.03
C ARG A 46 16.72 15.54 15.72
N GLN A 47 16.05 14.84 14.80
CA GLN A 47 15.75 15.38 13.49
C GLN A 47 14.51 16.29 13.46
N TYR A 48 13.56 16.03 14.36
CA TYR A 48 12.27 16.74 14.47
C TYR A 48 12.01 17.15 15.93
N PRO A 49 12.74 18.13 16.47
CA PRO A 49 12.69 18.48 17.90
C PRO A 49 11.35 19.05 18.35
N GLY A 50 10.49 19.47 17.42
CA GLY A 50 9.13 19.94 17.72
C GLY A 50 8.10 18.83 17.87
N ALA A 51 8.42 17.59 17.43
CA ALA A 51 7.49 16.48 17.50
C ALA A 51 7.55 15.77 18.87
N PHE A 52 6.38 15.39 19.40
CA PHE A 52 6.30 14.50 20.54
C PHE A 52 6.70 13.08 20.13
N VAL A 53 7.73 12.52 20.75
CA VAL A 53 8.24 11.18 20.39
C VAL A 53 8.02 10.23 21.57
N THR A 54 7.35 9.10 21.29
CA THR A 54 6.92 8.15 22.32
C THR A 54 7.07 6.69 21.87
N GLY A 55 7.04 5.76 22.82
CA GLY A 55 6.87 4.32 22.57
C GLY A 55 5.41 3.86 22.71
N ASP A 56 4.52 4.75 23.12
CA ASP A 56 3.10 4.47 23.38
C ASP A 56 2.22 5.10 22.29
N ALA A 57 1.47 4.24 21.59
CA ALA A 57 0.61 4.69 20.50
C ALA A 57 -0.64 5.45 21.00
N ASP A 58 -1.18 5.13 22.18
CA ASP A 58 -2.34 5.84 22.72
C ASP A 58 -1.94 7.26 23.13
N ALA A 59 -0.77 7.43 23.73
CA ALA A 59 -0.21 8.74 24.03
C ALA A 59 0.02 9.59 22.76
N LEU A 60 0.29 8.98 21.61
CA LEU A 60 0.33 9.66 20.31
C LEU A 60 -1.08 10.03 19.86
N LEU A 61 -2.03 9.08 19.89
CA LEU A 61 -3.40 9.27 19.38
C LEU A 61 -4.14 10.40 20.10
N GLU A 62 -3.87 10.62 21.38
CA GLU A 62 -4.42 11.75 22.14
C GLU A 62 -3.98 13.15 21.63
N ARG A 63 -2.94 13.23 20.81
CA ARG A 63 -2.31 14.50 20.38
C ARG A 63 -2.58 14.87 18.94
N VAL A 64 -3.09 13.94 18.15
CA VAL A 64 -3.18 14.08 16.68
C VAL A 64 -4.63 14.06 16.19
N GLU A 65 -4.86 14.61 15.02
CA GLU A 65 -6.16 14.63 14.33
C GLU A 65 -6.25 13.57 13.25
N ALA A 66 -5.10 13.06 12.77
CA ALA A 66 -5.02 11.89 11.90
C ALA A 66 -3.66 11.21 12.06
N VAL A 67 -3.57 9.92 11.71
CA VAL A 67 -2.37 9.13 11.91
C VAL A 67 -2.01 8.29 10.68
N VAL A 68 -0.72 8.17 10.41
CA VAL A 68 -0.17 7.19 9.47
C VAL A 68 0.35 6.00 10.26
N ILE A 69 -0.08 4.80 9.88
CA ILE A 69 0.36 3.53 10.47
C ILE A 69 1.30 2.85 9.47
N ALA A 70 2.60 2.86 9.78
CA ALA A 70 3.69 2.31 8.98
C ALA A 70 4.57 1.35 9.80
N SER A 71 3.97 0.71 10.78
CA SER A 71 4.55 -0.35 11.62
C SER A 71 4.69 -1.67 10.84
N PRO A 72 5.22 -2.76 11.39
CA PRO A 72 5.15 -4.07 10.74
C PRO A 72 3.72 -4.52 10.46
N ALA A 73 3.50 -5.16 9.31
CA ALA A 73 2.17 -5.54 8.81
C ALA A 73 1.30 -6.33 9.82
N ALA A 74 1.94 -7.17 10.64
CA ALA A 74 1.25 -7.93 11.71
C ALA A 74 0.56 -7.04 12.76
N THR A 75 0.92 -5.77 12.86
CA THR A 75 0.37 -4.82 13.85
C THR A 75 -0.58 -3.79 13.25
N HIS A 76 -0.75 -3.76 11.93
CA HIS A 76 -1.57 -2.77 11.24
C HIS A 76 -3.01 -2.76 11.72
N ALA A 77 -3.66 -3.93 11.76
CA ALA A 77 -5.06 -4.05 12.16
C ALA A 77 -5.28 -3.62 13.63
N ASP A 78 -4.34 -3.92 14.52
CA ASP A 78 -4.44 -3.50 15.93
C ASP A 78 -4.33 -1.99 16.07
N TYR A 79 -3.32 -1.37 15.48
CA TYR A 79 -3.18 0.08 15.52
C TYR A 79 -4.33 0.82 14.81
N ALA A 80 -4.87 0.26 13.73
CA ALA A 80 -6.04 0.81 13.06
C ALA A 80 -7.28 0.77 13.96
N ARG A 81 -7.54 -0.35 14.65
CA ARG A 81 -8.65 -0.45 15.63
C ARG A 81 -8.47 0.57 16.78
N ARG A 82 -7.26 0.75 17.27
CA ARG A 82 -6.95 1.75 18.32
C ARG A 82 -7.23 3.17 17.81
N ALA A 83 -6.74 3.53 16.62
CA ALA A 83 -7.03 4.83 16.01
C ALA A 83 -8.53 5.06 15.84
N ILE A 84 -9.28 4.07 15.35
CA ILE A 84 -10.73 4.12 15.20
C ILE A 84 -11.42 4.29 16.57
N ALA A 85 -10.93 3.60 17.62
CA ALA A 85 -11.47 3.74 18.96
C ALA A 85 -11.30 5.15 19.54
N HIS A 86 -10.21 5.84 19.18
CA HIS A 86 -9.97 7.26 19.50
C HIS A 86 -10.72 8.24 18.58
N GLY A 87 -11.41 7.76 17.53
CA GLY A 87 -12.04 8.63 16.53
C GLY A 87 -11.04 9.28 15.58
N THR A 88 -9.81 8.76 15.48
CA THR A 88 -8.70 9.33 14.70
C THR A 88 -8.67 8.68 13.30
N PRO A 89 -8.91 9.42 12.21
CA PRO A 89 -8.69 8.95 10.85
C PRO A 89 -7.28 8.39 10.65
N CYS A 90 -7.16 7.30 9.89
CA CYS A 90 -5.84 6.70 9.68
C CYS A 90 -5.57 6.29 8.22
N LEU A 91 -4.31 6.48 7.81
CA LEU A 91 -3.72 5.88 6.63
C LEU A 91 -2.89 4.69 7.10
N VAL A 92 -3.20 3.50 6.60
CA VAL A 92 -2.50 2.25 6.96
C VAL A 92 -1.68 1.78 5.78
N GLU A 93 -0.40 1.52 5.99
CA GLU A 93 0.47 0.95 4.96
C GLU A 93 0.00 -0.44 4.48
N LYS A 94 0.39 -0.76 3.26
CA LYS A 94 0.16 -2.10 2.69
C LYS A 94 1.13 -3.14 3.31
N PRO A 95 0.70 -4.39 3.44
CA PRO A 95 -0.66 -4.88 3.30
C PRO A 95 -1.53 -4.36 4.46
N PHE A 96 -2.80 -4.08 4.19
CA PHE A 96 -3.73 -3.53 5.20
C PHE A 96 -3.82 -4.43 6.45
N ALA A 97 -3.92 -5.72 6.24
CA ALA A 97 -3.88 -6.76 7.27
C ALA A 97 -3.33 -8.05 6.66
N LEU A 98 -2.89 -9.00 7.50
CA LEU A 98 -2.42 -10.31 7.06
C LEU A 98 -3.54 -11.36 6.95
N ARG A 99 -4.73 -11.06 7.46
CA ARG A 99 -5.92 -11.93 7.44
C ARG A 99 -7.13 -11.13 7.00
N VAL A 100 -7.97 -11.74 6.16
CA VAL A 100 -9.20 -11.11 5.67
C VAL A 100 -10.12 -10.70 6.82
N ALA A 101 -10.32 -11.60 7.81
CA ALA A 101 -11.16 -11.30 8.97
C ALA A 101 -10.68 -10.08 9.79
N ASP A 102 -9.36 -9.84 9.85
CA ASP A 102 -8.82 -8.65 10.52
C ASP A 102 -9.11 -7.37 9.71
N ALA A 103 -8.99 -7.45 8.39
CA ALA A 103 -9.32 -6.33 7.50
C ALA A 103 -10.82 -5.99 7.54
N GLU A 104 -11.69 -7.01 7.49
CA GLU A 104 -13.14 -6.86 7.62
C GLU A 104 -13.52 -6.23 8.96
N GLY A 105 -12.98 -6.75 10.07
CA GLY A 105 -13.27 -6.20 11.39
C GLY A 105 -12.80 -4.75 11.59
N VAL A 106 -11.69 -4.33 10.93
CA VAL A 106 -11.27 -2.92 10.91
C VAL A 106 -12.24 -2.09 10.07
N ALA A 107 -12.65 -2.57 8.89
CA ALA A 107 -13.58 -1.86 8.01
C ALA A 107 -14.96 -1.67 8.68
N GLU A 108 -15.49 -2.72 9.32
CA GLU A 108 -16.75 -2.65 10.09
C GLU A 108 -16.66 -1.64 11.23
N ALA A 109 -15.57 -1.65 12.00
CA ALA A 109 -15.37 -0.70 13.08
C ALA A 109 -15.25 0.75 12.57
N ALA A 110 -14.60 0.97 11.43
CA ALA A 110 -14.47 2.27 10.79
C ALA A 110 -15.83 2.82 10.36
N VAL A 111 -16.65 2.00 9.71
CA VAL A 111 -18.01 2.35 9.30
C VAL A 111 -18.89 2.65 10.52
N ALA A 112 -18.89 1.77 11.54
CA ALA A 112 -19.70 1.92 12.73
C ALA A 112 -19.41 3.22 13.51
N ARG A 113 -18.16 3.70 13.46
CA ARG A 113 -17.72 4.93 14.15
C ARG A 113 -17.61 6.14 13.24
N ASN A 114 -17.88 5.99 11.95
CA ASN A 114 -17.71 7.02 10.92
C ASN A 114 -16.29 7.63 10.94
N VAL A 115 -15.27 6.77 11.08
CA VAL A 115 -13.85 7.16 11.08
C VAL A 115 -13.23 6.76 9.73
N PRO A 116 -12.70 7.70 8.95
CA PRO A 116 -12.05 7.39 7.68
C PRO A 116 -10.80 6.52 7.87
N VAL A 117 -10.71 5.46 7.07
CA VAL A 117 -9.52 4.60 6.96
C VAL A 117 -9.11 4.51 5.50
N LEU A 118 -7.87 4.82 5.21
CA LEU A 118 -7.28 4.74 3.87
C LEU A 118 -6.14 3.71 3.88
N VAL A 119 -6.08 2.87 2.86
CA VAL A 119 -4.94 1.95 2.68
C VAL A 119 -3.89 2.58 1.77
N GLY A 120 -2.62 2.42 2.11
CA GLY A 120 -1.47 2.98 1.40
C GLY A 120 -1.19 2.34 0.03
N HIS A 121 -2.21 2.20 -0.81
CA HIS A 121 -2.08 1.77 -2.20
C HIS A 121 -1.60 2.93 -3.09
N LEU A 122 -0.37 3.37 -2.85
CA LEU A 122 0.16 4.62 -3.43
C LEU A 122 0.12 4.68 -4.96
N LEU A 123 0.22 3.55 -5.67
CA LEU A 123 0.18 3.53 -7.14
C LEU A 123 -1.17 3.94 -7.73
N VAL A 124 -2.28 3.78 -7.01
CA VAL A 124 -3.58 4.23 -7.51
C VAL A 124 -3.69 5.77 -7.58
N PHE A 125 -2.76 6.48 -6.92
CA PHE A 125 -2.63 7.94 -6.98
C PHE A 125 -1.53 8.40 -7.94
N HIS A 126 -0.93 7.48 -8.71
CA HIS A 126 0.11 7.82 -9.66
C HIS A 126 -0.51 8.53 -10.89
N PRO A 127 0.01 9.69 -11.36
CA PRO A 127 -0.58 10.44 -12.48
C PRO A 127 -0.74 9.61 -13.76
N ALA A 128 0.18 8.70 -14.05
CA ALA A 128 0.07 7.79 -15.19
C ALA A 128 -1.08 6.78 -15.04
N VAL A 129 -1.38 6.33 -13.82
CA VAL A 129 -2.52 5.44 -13.54
C VAL A 129 -3.83 6.20 -13.69
N ASP A 130 -3.90 7.45 -13.24
CA ASP A 130 -5.05 8.34 -13.48
C ASP A 130 -5.27 8.58 -14.98
N ALA A 131 -4.19 8.87 -15.74
CA ALA A 131 -4.27 9.03 -17.18
C ALA A 131 -4.76 7.74 -17.87
N LEU A 132 -4.23 6.58 -17.47
CA LEU A 132 -4.65 5.29 -18.00
C LEU A 132 -6.13 5.00 -17.70
N ARG A 133 -6.59 5.31 -16.49
CA ARG A 133 -8.00 5.19 -16.12
C ARG A 133 -8.89 6.11 -16.97
N ALA A 134 -8.45 7.34 -17.22
CA ALA A 134 -9.17 8.27 -18.10
C ALA A 134 -9.27 7.76 -19.55
N LEU A 135 -8.20 7.18 -20.11
CA LEU A 135 -8.21 6.55 -21.43
C LEU A 135 -9.18 5.38 -21.52
N ILE A 136 -9.24 4.53 -20.48
CA ILE A 136 -10.19 3.42 -20.41
C ILE A 136 -11.63 3.96 -20.35
N ALA A 137 -11.90 4.88 -19.41
CA ALA A 137 -13.23 5.46 -19.23
C ALA A 137 -13.72 6.25 -20.45
N GLY A 138 -12.80 6.92 -21.16
CA GLY A 138 -13.08 7.63 -22.42
C GLY A 138 -13.29 6.73 -23.63
N GLY A 139 -13.13 5.40 -23.49
CA GLY A 139 -13.31 4.44 -24.58
C GLY A 139 -12.20 4.48 -25.65
N GLU A 140 -11.08 5.12 -25.36
CA GLU A 140 -9.92 5.20 -26.26
C GLU A 140 -9.32 3.83 -26.56
N LEU A 141 -9.28 2.93 -25.59
CA LEU A 141 -8.81 1.56 -25.75
C LEU A 141 -9.88 0.66 -26.35
N GLY A 142 -11.15 1.12 -26.44
CA GLY A 142 -12.29 0.27 -26.68
C GLY A 142 -12.60 -0.62 -25.47
N ARG A 143 -13.09 -1.84 -25.71
CA ARG A 143 -13.28 -2.81 -24.64
C ARG A 143 -11.94 -3.36 -24.19
N VAL A 144 -11.63 -3.31 -22.89
CA VAL A 144 -10.43 -3.93 -22.34
C VAL A 144 -10.56 -5.45 -22.43
N LEU A 145 -9.62 -6.09 -23.11
CA LEU A 145 -9.60 -7.52 -23.33
C LEU A 145 -8.81 -8.24 -22.23
N TYR A 146 -7.60 -7.77 -22.00
CA TYR A 146 -6.73 -8.30 -20.94
C TYR A 146 -5.69 -7.27 -20.51
N MET A 147 -5.09 -7.52 -19.36
CA MET A 147 -3.92 -6.80 -18.88
C MET A 147 -2.87 -7.79 -18.37
N TYR A 148 -1.61 -7.37 -18.42
CA TYR A 148 -0.53 -8.11 -17.78
C TYR A 148 0.46 -7.16 -17.13
N GLY A 149 0.95 -7.57 -15.97
CA GLY A 149 1.91 -6.82 -15.16
C GLY A 149 3.18 -7.60 -14.89
N LEU A 150 4.29 -6.89 -14.84
CA LEU A 150 5.61 -7.40 -14.49
C LEU A 150 6.19 -6.51 -13.39
N ARG A 151 6.38 -7.07 -12.19
CA ARG A 151 7.05 -6.39 -11.08
C ARG A 151 8.12 -7.31 -10.52
N VAL A 152 9.31 -7.12 -11.05
CA VAL A 152 10.44 -8.00 -10.80
C VAL A 152 11.71 -7.21 -10.53
N ASN A 153 12.58 -7.74 -9.71
CA ASN A 153 13.93 -7.25 -9.46
C ASN A 153 14.75 -8.30 -8.72
N LEU A 154 16.09 -8.14 -8.71
CA LEU A 154 16.92 -8.80 -7.73
C LEU A 154 16.77 -8.01 -6.41
N GLY A 155 15.82 -8.42 -5.60
CA GLY A 155 15.35 -7.66 -4.45
C GLY A 155 15.93 -8.10 -3.12
N GLN A 156 15.46 -7.46 -2.07
CA GLN A 156 15.72 -7.90 -0.71
C GLN A 156 14.81 -9.08 -0.38
N VAL A 157 15.41 -10.24 -0.16
CA VAL A 157 14.71 -11.43 0.31
C VAL A 157 14.24 -11.20 1.74
N ARG A 158 12.96 -11.49 1.99
CA ARG A 158 12.34 -11.33 3.30
C ARG A 158 11.98 -12.69 3.88
N ALA A 159 11.99 -12.79 5.19
CA ALA A 159 11.62 -14.01 5.90
C ALA A 159 10.18 -13.97 6.43
N ASP A 160 9.57 -12.80 6.47
CA ASP A 160 8.27 -12.52 7.09
C ASP A 160 7.13 -12.29 6.07
N GLU A 161 7.46 -12.16 4.79
CA GLU A 161 6.49 -12.06 3.70
C GLU A 161 7.06 -12.69 2.42
N ASN A 162 6.22 -13.13 1.49
CA ASN A 162 6.62 -13.64 0.18
C ASN A 162 6.51 -12.56 -0.92
N ALA A 163 6.91 -12.88 -2.15
CA ALA A 163 6.88 -11.95 -3.28
C ALA A 163 5.46 -11.44 -3.58
N LEU A 164 4.42 -12.27 -3.36
CA LEU A 164 3.03 -11.86 -3.55
C LEU A 164 2.63 -10.77 -2.54
N TRP A 165 2.88 -10.96 -1.25
CA TRP A 165 2.55 -9.97 -0.23
C TRP A 165 3.40 -8.70 -0.33
N SER A 166 4.65 -8.85 -0.79
CA SER A 166 5.57 -7.73 -0.94
C SER A 166 5.18 -6.82 -2.11
N PHE A 167 4.93 -7.39 -3.27
CA PHE A 167 4.75 -6.68 -4.54
C PHE A 167 3.29 -6.65 -5.03
N GLY A 168 2.59 -7.77 -4.89
CA GLY A 168 1.26 -7.97 -5.45
C GLY A 168 0.21 -6.93 -5.07
N PRO A 169 0.16 -6.40 -3.83
CA PRO A 169 -0.82 -5.39 -3.45
C PRO A 169 -0.81 -4.16 -4.36
N HIS A 170 0.35 -3.79 -4.92
CA HIS A 170 0.46 -2.66 -5.84
C HIS A 170 -0.24 -2.94 -7.18
N ASP A 171 0.06 -4.07 -7.79
CA ASP A 171 -0.47 -4.42 -9.12
C ASP A 171 -1.93 -4.85 -9.06
N VAL A 172 -2.31 -5.57 -8.00
CA VAL A 172 -3.71 -5.94 -7.74
C VAL A 172 -4.57 -4.68 -7.54
N SER A 173 -4.14 -3.75 -6.69
CA SER A 173 -4.89 -2.52 -6.44
C SER A 173 -5.06 -1.67 -7.70
N VAL A 174 -4.03 -1.58 -8.55
CA VAL A 174 -4.11 -0.88 -9.83
C VAL A 174 -5.07 -1.59 -10.78
N ALA A 175 -5.02 -2.93 -10.90
CA ALA A 175 -5.94 -3.67 -11.75
C ALA A 175 -7.40 -3.47 -11.34
N LEU A 176 -7.71 -3.57 -10.03
CA LEU A 176 -9.05 -3.32 -9.49
C LEU A 176 -9.50 -1.87 -9.74
N HIS A 177 -8.59 -0.90 -9.55
CA HIS A 177 -8.86 0.51 -9.75
C HIS A 177 -9.17 0.85 -11.21
N LEU A 178 -8.42 0.27 -12.15
CA LEU A 178 -8.60 0.51 -13.58
C LEU A 178 -9.87 -0.13 -14.14
N LEU A 179 -10.20 -1.36 -13.69
CA LEU A 179 -11.36 -2.08 -14.17
C LEU A 179 -12.66 -1.71 -13.44
N GLY A 180 -12.57 -1.20 -12.20
CA GLY A 180 -13.75 -0.87 -11.39
C GLY A 180 -14.57 -2.08 -10.96
N GLU A 181 -13.99 -3.28 -11.02
CA GLU A 181 -14.67 -4.53 -10.65
C GLU A 181 -13.74 -5.46 -9.86
N THR A 182 -14.33 -6.41 -9.12
CA THR A 182 -13.60 -7.44 -8.39
C THR A 182 -13.49 -8.73 -9.22
N PRO A 183 -12.40 -9.50 -9.11
CA PRO A 183 -12.24 -10.73 -9.84
C PRO A 183 -13.24 -11.81 -9.33
N VAL A 184 -13.81 -12.55 -10.25
CA VAL A 184 -14.70 -13.71 -9.96
C VAL A 184 -13.91 -15.00 -9.76
N ARG A 185 -12.67 -15.04 -10.22
CA ARG A 185 -11.75 -16.16 -10.02
C ARG A 185 -10.32 -15.66 -9.93
N VAL A 186 -9.58 -16.21 -8.97
CA VAL A 186 -8.15 -15.95 -8.78
C VAL A 186 -7.41 -17.27 -8.68
N THR A 187 -6.28 -17.38 -9.40
CA THR A 187 -5.33 -18.48 -9.26
C THR A 187 -3.92 -17.93 -9.17
N ALA A 188 -3.10 -18.56 -8.34
CA ALA A 188 -1.70 -18.19 -8.19
C ALA A 188 -0.83 -19.44 -8.14
N HIS A 189 0.36 -19.33 -8.74
CA HIS A 189 1.41 -20.34 -8.66
C HIS A 189 2.68 -19.67 -8.17
N GLY A 190 3.21 -20.17 -7.06
CA GLY A 190 4.45 -19.68 -6.43
C GLY A 190 5.52 -20.75 -6.39
N SER A 191 6.78 -20.32 -6.39
CA SER A 191 7.95 -21.19 -6.24
C SER A 191 8.91 -20.61 -5.20
N CYS A 192 9.49 -21.52 -4.39
CA CYS A 192 10.44 -21.21 -3.33
C CYS A 192 11.83 -21.69 -3.75
N TYR A 193 12.70 -20.80 -4.21
CA TYR A 193 14.05 -21.14 -4.66
C TYR A 193 15.12 -20.79 -3.63
N LEU A 194 14.93 -19.73 -2.84
CA LEU A 194 15.93 -19.24 -1.90
C LEU A 194 15.71 -19.77 -0.49
N GLN A 195 14.47 -19.89 -0.05
CA GLN A 195 14.15 -20.37 1.29
C GLN A 195 12.84 -21.18 1.28
N PRO A 196 12.78 -22.30 2.01
CA PRO A 196 11.57 -23.13 2.06
C PRO A 196 10.37 -22.37 2.60
N GLY A 197 9.21 -22.50 1.93
CA GLY A 197 7.93 -21.98 2.39
C GLY A 197 7.71 -20.47 2.20
N VAL A 198 8.63 -19.78 1.52
CA VAL A 198 8.48 -18.37 1.14
C VAL A 198 8.69 -18.24 -0.36
N GLU A 199 7.64 -17.92 -1.09
CA GLU A 199 7.65 -17.86 -2.55
C GLU A 199 8.44 -16.62 -3.02
N ASP A 200 9.48 -16.88 -3.79
CA ASP A 200 10.34 -15.86 -4.40
C ASP A 200 9.80 -15.36 -5.74
N VAL A 201 9.06 -16.22 -6.42
CA VAL A 201 8.44 -15.98 -7.71
C VAL A 201 6.98 -16.38 -7.64
N VAL A 202 6.08 -15.50 -8.09
CA VAL A 202 4.64 -15.78 -8.14
C VAL A 202 4.06 -15.32 -9.47
N PHE A 203 3.24 -16.18 -10.06
CA PHE A 203 2.38 -15.88 -11.20
C PHE A 203 0.94 -15.85 -10.73
N LEU A 204 0.32 -14.67 -10.81
CA LEU A 204 -1.06 -14.43 -10.41
C LEU A 204 -1.94 -14.26 -11.65
N HIS A 205 -3.09 -14.92 -11.67
CA HIS A 205 -4.10 -14.76 -12.70
C HIS A 205 -5.44 -14.42 -12.05
N MET A 206 -6.08 -13.36 -12.54
CA MET A 206 -7.39 -12.87 -12.10
C MET A 206 -8.33 -12.82 -13.30
N ALA A 207 -9.51 -13.42 -13.18
CA ALA A 207 -10.57 -13.34 -14.16
C ALA A 207 -11.73 -12.50 -13.62
N PHE A 208 -12.27 -11.62 -14.45
CA PHE A 208 -13.32 -10.66 -14.09
C PHE A 208 -14.65 -11.01 -14.79
N ALA A 209 -15.78 -10.53 -14.23
CA ALA A 209 -17.10 -10.80 -14.77
C ALA A 209 -17.30 -10.21 -16.20
N SER A 210 -16.63 -9.11 -16.51
CA SER A 210 -16.57 -8.51 -17.85
C SER A 210 -15.97 -9.41 -18.93
N GLY A 211 -15.30 -10.51 -18.54
CA GLY A 211 -14.49 -11.36 -19.42
C GLY A 211 -13.04 -10.90 -19.54
N THR A 212 -12.68 -9.75 -18.97
CA THR A 212 -11.30 -9.30 -18.88
C THR A 212 -10.48 -10.24 -17.98
N VAL A 213 -9.20 -10.43 -18.30
CA VAL A 213 -8.26 -11.16 -17.47
C VAL A 213 -7.04 -10.30 -17.14
N ALA A 214 -6.48 -10.45 -15.93
CA ALA A 214 -5.21 -9.88 -15.57
C ALA A 214 -4.22 -10.97 -15.19
N HIS A 215 -2.98 -10.86 -15.71
CA HIS A 215 -1.87 -11.75 -15.41
C HIS A 215 -0.71 -10.95 -14.85
N ILE A 216 -0.22 -11.31 -13.67
CA ILE A 216 0.83 -10.56 -12.96
C ILE A 216 1.95 -11.51 -12.59
N GLN A 217 3.17 -11.16 -12.98
CA GLN A 217 4.39 -11.83 -12.55
C GLN A 217 5.12 -10.98 -11.50
N LEU A 218 5.44 -11.61 -10.38
CA LEU A 218 6.14 -11.01 -9.25
C LEU A 218 7.38 -11.84 -8.95
N SER A 219 8.54 -11.21 -8.81
CA SER A 219 9.78 -11.92 -8.53
C SER A 219 10.81 -11.09 -7.79
N TRP A 220 11.50 -11.71 -6.82
CA TRP A 220 12.70 -11.16 -6.19
C TRP A 220 14.01 -11.64 -6.85
N LEU A 221 13.92 -12.56 -7.82
CA LEU A 221 15.06 -13.26 -8.39
C LEU A 221 15.47 -12.77 -9.78
N ASP A 222 14.73 -11.81 -10.32
CA ASP A 222 15.02 -11.31 -11.66
C ASP A 222 16.21 -10.33 -11.60
N PRO A 223 17.29 -10.56 -12.37
CA PRO A 223 18.43 -9.66 -12.41
C PRO A 223 18.11 -8.28 -13.00
N HIS A 224 17.06 -8.18 -13.83
CA HIS A 224 16.54 -6.91 -14.32
C HIS A 224 15.42 -6.40 -13.43
N LYS A 225 15.47 -5.12 -13.08
CA LYS A 225 14.37 -4.45 -12.39
C LYS A 225 13.39 -3.95 -13.44
N GLU A 226 12.19 -4.53 -13.46
CA GLU A 226 11.08 -4.09 -14.31
C GLU A 226 9.81 -3.87 -13.50
N ARG A 227 9.07 -2.82 -13.88
CA ARG A 227 7.77 -2.47 -13.30
C ARG A 227 6.88 -1.96 -14.40
N LYS A 228 6.24 -2.90 -15.11
CA LYS A 228 5.41 -2.60 -16.26
C LYS A 228 4.00 -3.12 -16.09
N LEU A 229 3.03 -2.35 -16.56
CA LEU A 229 1.66 -2.78 -16.73
C LEU A 229 1.23 -2.48 -18.16
N THR A 230 0.76 -3.50 -18.86
CA THR A 230 0.19 -3.38 -20.20
C THR A 230 -1.31 -3.64 -20.14
N VAL A 231 -2.08 -2.74 -20.71
CA VAL A 231 -3.53 -2.88 -20.88
C VAL A 231 -3.84 -2.96 -22.36
N VAL A 232 -4.49 -4.04 -22.78
CA VAL A 232 -4.83 -4.31 -24.17
C VAL A 232 -6.34 -4.23 -24.36
N GLY A 233 -6.76 -3.29 -25.18
CA GLY A 233 -8.15 -3.17 -25.64
C GLY A 233 -8.32 -3.61 -27.07
N ASP A 234 -9.56 -3.64 -27.55
CA ASP A 234 -9.88 -4.05 -28.94
C ASP A 234 -9.58 -2.94 -29.97
N LYS A 235 -9.24 -1.73 -29.55
CA LYS A 235 -8.82 -0.63 -30.43
C LYS A 235 -7.35 -0.24 -30.28
N LYS A 236 -6.86 -0.18 -29.05
CA LYS A 236 -5.50 0.25 -28.71
C LYS A 236 -4.95 -0.52 -27.51
N MET A 237 -3.65 -0.46 -27.35
CA MET A 237 -2.98 -0.88 -26.12
C MET A 237 -2.19 0.29 -25.50
N VAL A 238 -1.98 0.23 -24.20
CA VAL A 238 -1.14 1.17 -23.45
C VAL A 238 -0.19 0.40 -22.56
N VAL A 239 1.05 0.86 -22.50
CA VAL A 239 2.07 0.37 -21.59
C VAL A 239 2.38 1.48 -20.57
N PHE A 240 2.24 1.17 -19.31
CA PHE A 240 2.75 1.97 -18.20
C PHE A 240 4.07 1.36 -17.72
N ASP A 241 5.16 2.11 -17.81
CA ASP A 241 6.48 1.72 -17.30
C ASP A 241 6.85 2.63 -16.13
N ASP A 242 6.83 2.09 -14.91
CA ASP A 242 7.14 2.81 -13.65
C ASP A 242 8.66 2.99 -13.47
N MET A 243 9.47 2.64 -14.49
CA MET A 243 10.91 2.83 -14.52
C MET A 243 11.34 3.99 -15.44
N GLU A 244 10.46 4.39 -16.34
CA GLU A 244 10.67 5.53 -17.25
C GLU A 244 10.10 6.81 -16.62
N PRO A 245 10.79 7.97 -16.71
CA PRO A 245 10.34 9.24 -16.15
C PRO A 245 9.15 9.84 -16.89
#